data_6466c48d6d2f9179144618dd7d0fe089
#
_entry.id   6466c48d6d2f9179144618dd7d0fe089
#
_cell.length_a   1.000
_cell.length_b   1.000
_cell.length_c   1.000
_cell.angle_alpha   90.00
_cell.angle_beta   90.00
_cell.angle_gamma   90.00
#
_symmetry.space_group_name_H-M   'P 1'
#
loop_
_entity.id
_entity.type
_entity.pdbx_description
1 polymer ?
#
loop_
_entity_poly.entity_id
_entity_poly.type
_entity_poly.pdbx_seq_one_letter_code
_entity_poly.pdbx_strand_id
1 'polypeptide(L)'
;MLGRTDLPLDELGLTQAETVGPVLGHIDAIWSSPLQRARQTAAAILVNRPHLSLQIDPDLTEMDQGELDGLDEGGLRERFGTLLVDWAREPGGVRLPGGETLDEVQHRARGALERIAAASEPGARVVVVTHQLVMSSTLCGLRGEPLSAWRTHNHRNTAWSEIAWGPVPAVLAARQGPHLI
;
A
#
# COMPACT_ATOMS: atom_id res chain seq x y z
N MET A 1 -4.20 -8.92 12.72
CA MET A 1 -3.85 -8.46 11.35
C MET A 1 -5.07 -7.79 10.73
N LEU A 2 -4.89 -6.89 9.78
CA LEU A 2 -6.00 -6.22 9.09
C LEU A 2 -5.76 -6.28 7.59
N GLY A 3 -6.56 -7.04 6.89
CA GLY A 3 -6.52 -7.20 5.43
C GLY A 3 -7.58 -6.35 4.74
N ARG A 4 -8.60 -6.99 4.20
CA ARG A 4 -9.69 -6.33 3.45
C ARG A 4 -10.86 -5.90 4.33
N THR A 5 -10.86 -6.20 5.64
CA THR A 5 -11.85 -5.62 6.55
C THR A 5 -11.82 -4.11 6.45
N ASP A 6 -12.98 -3.52 6.09
CA ASP A 6 -13.07 -2.10 5.73
C ASP A 6 -13.38 -1.23 6.96
N LEU A 7 -12.35 -1.00 7.79
CA LEU A 7 -12.43 -0.11 8.94
C LEU A 7 -11.96 1.30 8.57
N PRO A 8 -12.58 2.35 9.15
CA PRO A 8 -12.12 3.72 9.03
C PRO A 8 -10.81 3.94 9.81
N LEU A 9 -10.15 5.07 9.58
CA LEU A 9 -9.09 5.56 10.46
C LEU A 9 -9.66 5.87 11.84
N ASP A 10 -8.88 5.58 12.88
CA ASP A 10 -9.11 6.09 14.23
C ASP A 10 -8.69 7.57 14.34
N GLU A 11 -8.88 8.18 15.51
CA GLU A 11 -8.54 9.60 15.74
C GLU A 11 -7.06 9.89 15.48
N LEU A 12 -6.17 8.97 15.87
CA LEU A 12 -4.75 9.11 15.61
C LEU A 12 -4.45 9.02 14.10
N GLY A 13 -5.04 8.06 13.40
CA GLY A 13 -4.89 7.89 11.96
C GLY A 13 -5.40 9.10 11.18
N LEU A 14 -6.51 9.72 11.59
CA LEU A 14 -7.01 10.97 10.99
C LEU A 14 -6.00 12.11 11.17
N THR A 15 -5.50 12.30 12.40
CA THR A 15 -4.47 13.30 12.68
C THR A 15 -3.20 13.06 11.86
N GLN A 16 -2.76 11.81 11.74
CA GLN A 16 -1.60 11.45 10.92
C GLN A 16 -1.84 11.75 9.44
N ALA A 17 -3.02 11.45 8.90
CA ALA A 17 -3.36 11.69 7.51
C ALA A 17 -3.28 13.17 7.13
N GLU A 18 -3.70 14.08 8.03
CA GLU A 18 -3.64 15.54 7.83
C GLU A 18 -2.21 16.05 7.65
N THR A 19 -1.20 15.36 8.17
CA THR A 19 0.20 15.79 8.07
C THR A 19 0.82 15.53 6.69
N VAL A 20 0.22 14.66 5.88
CA VAL A 20 0.80 14.22 4.60
C VAL A 20 0.64 15.29 3.51
N GLY A 21 -0.57 15.84 3.37
CA GLY A 21 -0.89 16.78 2.31
C GLY A 21 0.09 17.97 2.20
N PRO A 22 0.43 18.66 3.31
CA PRO A 22 1.35 19.80 3.29
C PRO A 22 2.76 19.47 2.79
N VAL A 23 3.26 18.26 3.02
CA VAL A 23 4.65 17.89 2.70
C VAL A 23 4.83 17.28 1.30
N LEU A 24 3.76 16.86 0.64
CA LEU A 24 3.82 16.30 -0.71
C LEU A 24 4.10 17.33 -1.82
N GLY A 25 3.87 18.62 -1.55
CA GLY A 25 4.02 19.68 -2.55
C GLY A 25 2.98 19.60 -3.67
N HIS A 26 3.38 19.95 -4.90
CA HIS A 26 2.51 19.85 -6.08
C HIS A 26 2.28 18.38 -6.45
N ILE A 27 1.02 18.07 -6.80
CA ILE A 27 0.61 16.79 -7.38
C ILE A 27 -0.40 17.06 -8.50
N ASP A 28 -0.39 16.20 -9.53
CA ASP A 28 -1.23 16.33 -10.72
C ASP A 28 -2.44 15.38 -10.67
N ALA A 29 -2.32 14.26 -9.96
CA ALA A 29 -3.39 13.29 -9.79
C ALA A 29 -3.26 12.52 -8.47
N ILE A 30 -4.37 11.95 -8.01
CA ILE A 30 -4.41 11.11 -6.83
C ILE A 30 -5.30 9.88 -7.05
N TRP A 31 -4.75 8.72 -6.73
CA TRP A 31 -5.40 7.43 -6.77
C TRP A 31 -5.42 6.78 -5.39
N SER A 32 -6.40 5.95 -5.11
CA SER A 32 -6.51 5.26 -3.83
C SER A 32 -7.09 3.86 -3.97
N SER A 33 -6.71 3.00 -3.04
CA SER A 33 -7.48 1.81 -2.68
C SER A 33 -8.92 2.20 -2.34
N PRO A 34 -9.92 1.32 -2.61
CA PRO A 34 -11.31 1.56 -2.23
C PRO A 34 -11.57 1.53 -0.72
N LEU A 35 -10.66 0.98 0.10
CA LEU A 35 -10.87 0.85 1.55
C LEU A 35 -10.95 2.21 2.24
N GLN A 36 -11.85 2.34 3.22
CA GLN A 36 -12.17 3.60 3.91
C GLN A 36 -10.92 4.31 4.43
N ARG A 37 -10.02 3.61 5.12
CA ARG A 37 -8.79 4.17 5.68
C ARG A 37 -7.88 4.82 4.62
N ALA A 38 -7.78 4.21 3.43
CA ALA A 38 -7.00 4.78 2.33
C ALA A 38 -7.71 5.99 1.71
N ARG A 39 -9.02 5.91 1.51
CA ARG A 39 -9.84 7.01 0.99
C ARG A 39 -9.83 8.22 1.94
N GLN A 40 -9.88 7.99 3.25
CA GLN A 40 -9.80 9.06 4.25
C GLN A 40 -8.42 9.73 4.23
N THR A 41 -7.34 8.97 4.09
CA THR A 41 -5.99 9.51 3.90
C THR A 41 -5.91 10.33 2.60
N ALA A 42 -6.45 9.82 1.50
CA ALA A 42 -6.50 10.55 0.23
C ALA A 42 -7.34 11.83 0.32
N ALA A 43 -8.47 11.80 1.04
CA ALA A 43 -9.30 12.97 1.28
C ALA A 43 -8.55 14.05 2.07
N ALA A 44 -7.79 13.67 3.09
CA ALA A 44 -6.94 14.61 3.84
C ALA A 44 -5.87 15.28 2.94
N ILE A 45 -5.27 14.53 2.01
CA ILE A 45 -4.34 15.07 1.02
C ILE A 45 -5.03 16.07 0.10
N LEU A 46 -6.31 15.87 -0.22
CA LEU A 46 -7.09 16.72 -1.15
C LEU A 46 -7.63 18.01 -0.53
N VAL A 47 -7.61 18.19 0.78
CA VAL A 47 -8.21 19.36 1.48
C VAL A 47 -7.86 20.70 0.82
N ASN A 48 -6.62 20.90 0.41
CA ASN A 48 -6.15 22.13 -0.22
C ASN A 48 -5.92 21.99 -1.74
N ARG A 49 -6.60 21.03 -2.40
CA ARG A 49 -6.44 20.70 -3.82
C ARG A 49 -7.81 20.50 -4.51
N PRO A 50 -8.71 21.52 -4.47
CA PRO A 50 -10.09 21.37 -4.97
C PRO A 50 -10.20 21.10 -6.47
N HIS A 51 -9.12 21.31 -7.22
CA HIS A 51 -9.03 21.03 -8.65
C HIS A 51 -8.79 19.55 -8.96
N LEU A 52 -8.39 18.74 -7.95
CA LEU A 52 -8.16 17.31 -8.11
C LEU A 52 -9.38 16.49 -7.67
N SER A 53 -9.62 15.40 -8.36
CA SER A 53 -10.61 14.39 -7.99
C SER A 53 -9.93 13.08 -7.62
N LEU A 54 -10.44 12.42 -6.57
CA LEU A 54 -9.95 11.11 -6.15
C LEU A 54 -10.38 10.04 -7.17
N GLN A 55 -9.42 9.29 -7.65
CA GLN A 55 -9.65 8.10 -8.47
C GLN A 55 -9.43 6.84 -7.65
N ILE A 56 -10.20 5.79 -7.93
CA ILE A 56 -10.15 4.51 -7.18
C ILE A 56 -9.71 3.40 -8.13
N ASP A 57 -8.73 2.61 -7.69
CA ASP A 57 -8.36 1.37 -8.37
C ASP A 57 -8.46 0.20 -7.37
N PRO A 58 -9.32 -0.81 -7.64
CA PRO A 58 -9.50 -1.96 -6.76
C PRO A 58 -8.23 -2.79 -6.54
N ASP A 59 -7.32 -2.80 -7.52
CA ASP A 59 -6.06 -3.55 -7.43
C ASP A 59 -5.06 -2.92 -6.45
N LEU A 60 -5.36 -1.72 -5.91
CA LEU A 60 -4.60 -1.09 -4.82
C LEU A 60 -5.06 -1.53 -3.43
N THR A 61 -6.06 -2.41 -3.33
CA THR A 61 -6.59 -2.93 -2.05
C THR A 61 -5.53 -3.76 -1.32
N GLU A 62 -5.56 -3.75 0.02
CA GLU A 62 -4.64 -4.57 0.82
C GLU A 62 -4.78 -6.08 0.48
N MET A 63 -3.77 -6.84 0.82
CA MET A 63 -3.78 -8.29 0.67
C MET A 63 -5.03 -8.89 1.31
N ASP A 64 -5.72 -9.74 0.56
CA ASP A 64 -6.77 -10.57 1.12
C ASP A 64 -6.14 -11.60 2.06
N GLN A 65 -6.39 -11.44 3.35
CA GLN A 65 -5.85 -12.32 4.36
C GLN A 65 -6.79 -13.51 4.68
N GLY A 66 -7.94 -13.57 3.99
CA GLY A 66 -8.90 -14.65 4.14
C GLY A 66 -9.27 -14.90 5.59
N GLU A 67 -9.14 -16.15 6.05
CA GLU A 67 -9.48 -16.55 7.43
C GLU A 67 -8.59 -15.91 8.52
N LEU A 68 -7.49 -15.26 8.15
CA LEU A 68 -6.60 -14.59 9.09
C LEU A 68 -7.01 -13.15 9.36
N ASP A 69 -7.90 -12.55 8.51
CA ASP A 69 -8.31 -11.16 8.65
C ASP A 69 -9.07 -10.93 9.95
N GLY A 70 -8.69 -9.88 10.68
CA GLY A 70 -9.31 -9.51 11.95
C GLY A 70 -8.86 -10.30 13.18
N LEU A 71 -8.08 -11.39 13.01
CA LEU A 71 -7.57 -12.14 14.15
C LEU A 71 -6.48 -11.38 14.90
N ASP A 72 -6.48 -11.51 16.22
CA ASP A 72 -5.40 -11.06 17.09
C ASP A 72 -4.19 -12.01 17.03
N GLU A 73 -3.09 -11.64 17.68
CA GLU A 73 -1.85 -12.43 17.65
C GLU A 73 -2.05 -13.83 18.25
N GLY A 74 -2.88 -13.96 19.29
CA GLY A 74 -3.18 -15.24 19.94
C GLY A 74 -3.90 -16.19 19.00
N GLY A 75 -5.00 -15.74 18.40
CA GLY A 75 -5.78 -16.51 17.44
C GLY A 75 -4.99 -16.89 16.18
N LEU A 76 -4.13 -15.98 15.70
CA LEU A 76 -3.23 -16.26 14.58
C LEU A 76 -2.25 -17.38 14.92
N ARG A 77 -1.61 -17.32 16.07
CA ARG A 77 -0.61 -18.30 16.49
C ARG A 77 -1.24 -19.67 16.75
N GLU A 78 -2.38 -19.70 17.40
CA GLU A 78 -3.11 -20.93 17.74
C GLU A 78 -3.60 -21.66 16.48
N ARG A 79 -4.24 -20.95 15.57
CA ARG A 79 -4.89 -21.56 14.39
C ARG A 79 -3.97 -21.73 13.20
N PHE A 80 -3.01 -20.84 13.02
CA PHE A 80 -2.22 -20.72 11.79
C PHE A 80 -0.70 -20.65 12.02
N GLY A 81 -0.20 -21.04 13.22
CA GLY A 81 1.20 -20.88 13.59
C GLY A 81 2.19 -21.47 12.58
N THR A 82 1.96 -22.71 12.13
CA THR A 82 2.80 -23.36 11.10
C THR A 82 2.73 -22.64 9.76
N LEU A 83 1.51 -22.32 9.30
CA LEU A 83 1.30 -21.57 8.06
C LEU A 83 2.03 -20.22 8.08
N LEU A 84 2.00 -19.51 9.20
CA LEU A 84 2.68 -18.22 9.33
C LEU A 84 4.20 -18.34 9.26
N VAL A 85 4.76 -19.44 9.76
CA VAL A 85 6.20 -19.75 9.62
C VAL A 85 6.55 -19.99 8.15
N ASP A 86 5.76 -20.79 7.44
CA ASP A 86 5.96 -21.09 6.02
C ASP A 86 5.77 -19.82 5.18
N TRP A 87 4.72 -19.06 5.44
CA TRP A 87 4.46 -17.78 4.78
C TRP A 87 5.60 -16.76 5.04
N ALA A 88 6.14 -16.70 6.25
CA ALA A 88 7.26 -15.82 6.54
C ALA A 88 8.52 -16.16 5.75
N ARG A 89 8.70 -17.43 5.39
CA ARG A 89 9.82 -17.93 4.59
C ARG A 89 9.59 -17.74 3.09
N GLU A 90 8.37 -18.03 2.62
CA GLU A 90 8.01 -18.02 1.19
C GLU A 90 6.63 -17.36 0.96
N PRO A 91 6.50 -16.04 1.21
CA PRO A 91 5.19 -15.34 1.13
C PRO A 91 4.63 -15.28 -0.30
N GLY A 92 5.50 -15.39 -1.32
CA GLY A 92 5.08 -15.39 -2.71
C GLY A 92 4.32 -16.64 -3.10
N GLY A 93 4.75 -17.82 -2.61
CA GLY A 93 4.16 -19.12 -2.96
C GLY A 93 3.08 -19.59 -1.98
N VAL A 94 3.14 -19.19 -0.71
CA VAL A 94 2.21 -19.67 0.32
C VAL A 94 0.92 -18.85 0.30
N ARG A 95 -0.19 -19.51 -0.08
CA ARG A 95 -1.53 -18.92 -0.06
C ARG A 95 -2.13 -18.93 1.34
N LEU A 96 -2.68 -17.80 1.75
CA LEU A 96 -3.49 -17.73 2.97
C LEU A 96 -4.85 -18.41 2.72
N PRO A 97 -5.40 -19.18 3.68
CA PRO A 97 -6.71 -19.82 3.55
C PRO A 97 -7.82 -18.82 3.23
N GLY A 98 -8.47 -18.99 2.09
CA GLY A 98 -9.50 -18.05 1.60
C GLY A 98 -8.96 -16.70 1.12
N GLY A 99 -7.64 -16.52 1.06
CA GLY A 99 -6.97 -15.28 0.70
C GLY A 99 -6.01 -15.38 -0.47
N GLU A 100 -5.11 -14.40 -0.56
CA GLU A 100 -4.10 -14.25 -1.61
C GLU A 100 -2.72 -14.80 -1.20
N THR A 101 -1.84 -14.99 -2.18
CA THR A 101 -0.39 -15.03 -2.00
C THR A 101 0.17 -13.60 -2.14
N LEU A 102 1.38 -13.36 -1.63
CA LEU A 102 2.02 -12.04 -1.82
C LEU A 102 2.44 -11.79 -3.27
N ASP A 103 2.66 -12.85 -4.07
CA ASP A 103 2.94 -12.73 -5.50
C ASP A 103 1.72 -12.20 -6.27
N GLU A 104 0.52 -12.67 -5.96
CA GLU A 104 -0.73 -12.14 -6.55
C GLU A 104 -0.94 -10.67 -6.21
N VAL A 105 -0.64 -10.28 -4.96
CA VAL A 105 -0.69 -8.86 -4.55
C VAL A 105 0.28 -8.01 -5.35
N GLN A 106 1.53 -8.47 -5.49
CA GLN A 106 2.54 -7.76 -6.29
C GLN A 106 2.11 -7.63 -7.76
N HIS A 107 1.58 -8.71 -8.34
CA HIS A 107 1.16 -8.73 -9.74
C HIS A 107 0.04 -7.72 -10.02
N ARG A 108 -1.07 -7.74 -9.21
CA ARG A 108 -2.18 -6.80 -9.39
C ARG A 108 -1.78 -5.36 -9.11
N ALA A 109 -0.95 -5.13 -8.07
CA ALA A 109 -0.44 -3.80 -7.74
C ALA A 109 0.39 -3.21 -8.88
N ARG A 110 1.27 -4.02 -9.50
CA ARG A 110 2.03 -3.62 -10.67
C ARG A 110 1.13 -3.24 -11.83
N GLY A 111 0.12 -4.05 -12.14
CA GLY A 111 -0.87 -3.74 -13.17
C GLY A 111 -1.63 -2.43 -12.91
N ALA A 112 -1.99 -2.16 -11.65
CA ALA A 112 -2.59 -0.88 -11.27
C ALA A 112 -1.64 0.30 -11.56
N LEU A 113 -0.39 0.21 -11.14
CA LEU A 113 0.60 1.27 -11.37
C LEU A 113 0.88 1.49 -12.86
N GLU A 114 0.91 0.43 -13.66
CA GLU A 114 1.04 0.53 -15.12
C GLU A 114 -0.16 1.27 -15.75
N ARG A 115 -1.39 0.97 -15.33
CA ARG A 115 -2.60 1.69 -15.79
C ARG A 115 -2.59 3.15 -15.37
N ILE A 116 -2.22 3.43 -14.12
CA ILE A 116 -2.12 4.80 -13.58
C ILE A 116 -1.08 5.59 -14.37
N ALA A 117 0.08 5.02 -14.62
CA ALA A 117 1.13 5.66 -15.41
C ALA A 117 0.68 5.93 -16.86
N ALA A 118 0.01 4.97 -17.49
CA ALA A 118 -0.52 5.13 -18.85
C ALA A 118 -1.62 6.20 -18.96
N ALA A 119 -2.37 6.43 -17.87
CA ALA A 119 -3.40 7.47 -17.78
C ALA A 119 -2.87 8.85 -17.39
N SER A 120 -1.58 8.98 -17.11
CA SER A 120 -0.94 10.21 -16.64
C SER A 120 -0.10 10.86 -17.74
N GLU A 121 -0.04 12.20 -17.73
CA GLU A 121 0.84 12.93 -18.63
C GLU A 121 2.33 12.67 -18.31
N PRO A 122 3.22 12.71 -19.31
CA PRO A 122 4.65 12.58 -19.08
C PRO A 122 5.16 13.64 -18.09
N GLY A 123 5.83 13.18 -17.04
CA GLY A 123 6.35 14.04 -15.97
C GLY A 123 5.34 14.38 -14.88
N ALA A 124 4.10 13.90 -14.98
CA ALA A 124 3.10 14.10 -13.94
C ALA A 124 3.54 13.49 -12.59
N ARG A 125 3.25 14.19 -11.51
CA ARG A 125 3.44 13.72 -10.14
C ARG A 125 2.14 13.16 -9.60
N VAL A 126 2.07 11.84 -9.48
CA VAL A 126 0.87 11.11 -9.08
C VAL A 126 1.04 10.55 -7.67
N VAL A 127 0.05 10.77 -6.83
CA VAL A 127 -0.01 10.15 -5.50
C VAL A 127 -0.88 8.89 -5.57
N VAL A 128 -0.37 7.79 -5.03
CA VAL A 128 -1.10 6.52 -4.90
C VAL A 128 -1.20 6.15 -3.43
N VAL A 129 -2.42 6.15 -2.89
CA VAL A 129 -2.69 5.79 -1.49
C VAL A 129 -3.10 4.32 -1.43
N THR A 130 -2.29 3.52 -0.77
CA THR A 130 -2.47 2.08 -0.68
C THR A 130 -2.03 1.55 0.70
N HIS A 131 -1.65 0.28 0.78
CA HIS A 131 -1.44 -0.44 2.02
C HIS A 131 -0.05 -1.05 2.12
N GLN A 132 0.24 -1.57 3.30
CA GLN A 132 1.57 -2.05 3.68
C GLN A 132 2.10 -3.17 2.77
N LEU A 133 1.33 -4.24 2.57
CA LEU A 133 1.81 -5.38 1.77
C LEU A 133 1.84 -5.06 0.28
N VAL A 134 0.91 -4.23 -0.20
CA VAL A 134 0.93 -3.70 -1.58
C VAL A 134 2.21 -2.91 -1.83
N MET A 135 2.54 -1.95 -0.96
CA MET A 135 3.77 -1.15 -1.09
C MET A 135 5.03 -2.00 -0.99
N SER A 136 5.11 -2.85 0.03
CA SER A 136 6.31 -3.66 0.28
C SER A 136 6.58 -4.64 -0.85
N SER A 137 5.55 -5.35 -1.33
CA SER A 137 5.70 -6.28 -2.46
C SER A 137 6.07 -5.56 -3.76
N THR A 138 5.46 -4.39 -4.02
CA THR A 138 5.82 -3.56 -5.16
C THR A 138 7.29 -3.15 -5.12
N LEU A 139 7.80 -2.69 -3.97
CA LEU A 139 9.20 -2.30 -3.82
C LEU A 139 10.16 -3.48 -4.00
N CYS A 140 9.82 -4.68 -3.51
CA CYS A 140 10.58 -5.89 -3.80
C CYS A 140 10.69 -6.11 -5.32
N GLY A 141 9.57 -6.07 -6.05
CA GLY A 141 9.55 -6.28 -7.50
C GLY A 141 10.36 -5.23 -8.26
N LEU A 142 10.22 -3.95 -7.91
CA LEU A 142 10.97 -2.85 -8.54
C LEU A 142 12.48 -2.91 -8.29
N ARG A 143 12.92 -3.55 -7.22
CA ARG A 143 14.33 -3.72 -6.85
C ARG A 143 14.91 -5.07 -7.26
N GLY A 144 14.09 -5.97 -7.82
CA GLY A 144 14.52 -7.33 -8.14
C GLY A 144 14.82 -8.18 -6.89
N GLU A 145 14.24 -7.83 -5.77
CA GLU A 145 14.41 -8.52 -4.49
C GLU A 145 13.35 -9.63 -4.33
N PRO A 146 13.66 -10.73 -3.63
CA PRO A 146 12.66 -11.76 -3.35
C PRO A 146 11.56 -11.23 -2.42
N LEU A 147 10.34 -11.76 -2.56
CA LEU A 147 9.21 -11.35 -1.72
C LEU A 147 9.42 -11.63 -0.23
N SER A 148 10.30 -12.55 0.15
CA SER A 148 10.71 -12.76 1.55
C SER A 148 11.37 -11.54 2.19
N ALA A 149 11.88 -10.60 1.38
CA ALA A 149 12.46 -9.33 1.83
C ALA A 149 11.42 -8.24 2.15
N TRP A 150 10.12 -8.47 1.97
CA TRP A 150 9.07 -7.46 2.11
C TRP A 150 9.13 -6.65 3.42
N ARG A 151 9.57 -7.28 4.53
CA ARG A 151 9.70 -6.59 5.83
C ARG A 151 10.74 -5.49 5.85
N THR A 152 11.74 -5.55 4.97
CA THR A 152 12.75 -4.49 4.84
C THR A 152 12.16 -3.22 4.24
N HIS A 153 10.99 -3.35 3.58
CA HIS A 153 10.24 -2.27 2.96
C HIS A 153 9.01 -1.83 3.78
N ASN A 154 8.96 -2.17 5.06
CA ASN A 154 7.88 -1.72 5.93
C ASN A 154 7.87 -0.19 6.04
N HIS A 155 6.69 0.38 5.86
CA HIS A 155 6.42 1.80 6.03
C HIS A 155 5.65 2.03 7.34
N ARG A 156 5.92 3.15 8.00
CA ARG A 156 5.03 3.65 9.03
C ARG A 156 3.79 4.24 8.38
N ASN A 157 2.73 4.42 9.17
CA ASN A 157 1.55 5.14 8.67
C ASN A 157 1.99 6.49 8.09
N THR A 158 1.36 6.90 6.99
CA THR A 158 1.64 8.14 6.27
C THR A 158 3.03 8.26 5.65
N ALA A 159 3.88 7.24 5.74
CA ALA A 159 5.13 7.22 5.00
C ALA A 159 4.89 6.86 3.52
N TRP A 160 5.76 7.36 2.64
CA TRP A 160 5.68 7.10 1.21
C TRP A 160 7.04 6.70 0.61
N SER A 161 7.00 6.17 -0.62
CA SER A 161 8.15 5.99 -1.48
C SER A 161 7.93 6.73 -2.80
N GLU A 162 9.00 7.27 -3.36
CA GLU A 162 8.98 7.92 -4.67
C GLU A 162 9.52 6.97 -5.73
N ILE A 163 8.78 6.83 -6.82
CA ILE A 163 9.09 5.94 -7.94
C ILE A 163 9.07 6.77 -9.22
N ALA A 164 10.20 6.79 -9.93
CA ALA A 164 10.21 7.25 -11.31
C ALA A 164 9.63 6.13 -12.18
N TRP A 165 8.49 6.39 -12.82
CA TRP A 165 7.83 5.42 -13.69
C TRP A 165 8.19 5.68 -15.14
N GLY A 166 8.78 4.68 -15.78
CA GLY A 166 9.24 4.73 -17.16
C GLY A 166 9.43 3.32 -17.71
N PRO A 167 10.10 3.14 -18.87
CA PRO A 167 10.37 1.82 -19.43
C PRO A 167 11.05 0.86 -18.45
N VAL A 168 11.88 1.40 -17.57
CA VAL A 168 12.45 0.69 -16.41
C VAL A 168 12.14 1.53 -15.17
N PRO A 169 11.10 1.19 -14.40
CA PRO A 169 10.77 1.93 -13.19
C PRO A 169 11.89 1.85 -12.14
N ALA A 170 12.13 2.96 -11.44
CA ALA A 170 13.17 3.04 -10.42
C ALA A 170 12.65 3.69 -9.13
N VAL A 171 13.04 3.12 -7.99
CA VAL A 171 12.75 3.68 -6.67
C VAL A 171 13.74 4.81 -6.40
N LEU A 172 13.28 6.05 -6.34
CA LEU A 172 14.09 7.24 -6.09
C LEU A 172 14.33 7.44 -4.60
N ALA A 173 13.28 7.27 -3.79
CA ALA A 173 13.33 7.39 -2.34
C ALA A 173 12.34 6.41 -1.71
N ALA A 174 12.68 5.88 -0.54
CA ALA A 174 11.81 4.97 0.19
C ALA A 174 11.67 5.41 1.65
N ARG A 175 10.51 5.08 2.25
CA ARG A 175 10.19 5.36 3.65
C ARG A 175 10.33 6.83 4.05
N GLN A 176 10.02 7.73 3.11
CA GLN A 176 9.84 9.14 3.42
C GLN A 176 8.56 9.32 4.26
N GLY A 177 8.46 10.38 5.02
CA GLY A 177 7.25 10.64 5.78
C GLY A 177 7.37 11.94 6.57
N PRO A 178 6.24 12.52 7.02
CA PRO A 178 6.30 13.59 7.98
C PRO A 178 6.99 13.07 9.24
N HIS A 179 7.89 13.86 9.79
CA HIS A 179 8.50 13.54 11.09
C HIS A 179 7.43 13.64 12.16
N LEU A 180 6.69 12.54 12.37
CA LEU A 180 5.74 12.43 13.47
C LEU A 180 6.57 12.26 14.75
N ILE A 181 6.54 13.29 15.60
CA ILE A 181 7.10 13.30 16.95
C ILE A 181 6.23 12.43 17.84
#